data_bcd40727f380bfb37e38ef55769dc66d
#
_entry.id   bcd40727f380bfb37e38ef55769dc66d
#
_cell.length_a   1.000
_cell.length_b   1.000
_cell.length_c   1.000
_cell.angle_alpha   90.00
_cell.angle_beta   90.00
_cell.angle_gamma   90.00
#
_symmetry.space_group_name_H-M   'P 1'
#
loop_
_entity.id
_entity.type
_entity.pdbx_description
1 polymer ?
#
loop_
_entity_poly.entity_id
_entity_poly.type
_entity_poly.pdbx_seq_one_letter_code
_entity_poly.pdbx_strand_id
1 'polypeptide(L)'
;MKIRYAAVAAMTLGLASSFAYADQPGADWMKADQVTQKLTAKGYTNFSKVEADDGHWELEADLKGVRYDLHVDPKSGEVTKSEPDND
;
A
#
# COMPACT_ATOMS: atom_id res chain seq x y z
N MET A 1 -16.49 20.63 -31.91
CA MET A 1 -16.14 20.59 -31.53
C MET A 1 -15.98 20.13 -30.82
N LYS A 2 -15.76 19.88 -30.74
CA LYS A 2 -15.46 19.55 -30.10
C LYS A 2 -15.06 18.73 -29.49
N ILE A 3 -14.80 18.22 -29.43
CA ILE A 3 -14.39 17.49 -28.83
C ILE A 3 -13.76 17.34 -28.31
N ARG A 4 -13.52 17.52 -28.14
CA ARG A 4 -12.84 17.51 -27.49
C ARG A 4 -12.68 17.05 -26.50
N TYR A 5 -12.67 16.63 -26.31
CA TYR A 5 -12.46 16.30 -25.32
C TYR A 5 -12.05 15.44 -24.94
N ALA A 6 -11.97 15.08 -25.42
CA ALA A 6 -11.53 14.35 -25.01
C ALA A 6 -10.75 14.18 -24.45
N ALA A 7 -10.30 14.45 -24.60
CA ALA A 7 -9.44 14.31 -24.05
C ALA A 7 -9.38 14.22 -23.01
N VAL A 8 -9.65 14.28 -23.00
CA VAL A 8 -9.48 14.28 -21.93
C VAL A 8 -9.38 13.28 -21.36
N ALA A 9 -9.52 12.83 -21.78
CA ALA A 9 -9.43 12.08 -21.17
C ALA A 9 -8.60 11.43 -20.85
N ALA A 10 -8.22 11.40 -21.30
CA ALA A 10 -7.51 10.91 -20.93
C ALA A 10 -7.05 10.92 -20.09
N MET A 11 -7.22 11.19 -20.08
CA MET A 11 -6.82 11.37 -19.22
C MET A 11 -6.80 10.84 -18.36
N THR A 12 -7.03 10.64 -18.50
CA THR A 12 -6.94 10.33 -17.55
C THR A 12 -6.53 9.27 -17.30
N LEU A 13 -6.35 8.86 -17.93
CA LEU A 13 -5.87 8.13 -17.60
C LEU A 13 -4.98 7.99 -17.11
N GLY A 14 -4.83 8.31 -17.67
CA GLY A 14 -3.59 8.40 -17.13
C GLY A 14 -3.60 8.51 -15.76
N LEU A 15 -4.54 8.80 -15.23
CA LEU A 15 -4.57 8.90 -13.98
C LEU A 15 -4.38 7.70 -13.28
N ALA A 16 -4.84 6.64 -13.74
CA ALA A 16 -4.64 5.43 -13.08
C ALA A 16 -3.23 5.12 -12.87
N SER A 17 -2.42 5.59 -13.71
CA SER A 17 -1.03 5.32 -13.55
C SER A 17 -0.35 6.23 -12.59
N SER A 18 -1.10 7.07 -11.93
CA SER A 18 -0.48 7.97 -11.01
C SER A 18 0.02 7.29 -9.76
N PHE A 19 -0.40 6.04 -9.47
CA PHE A 19 0.15 5.34 -8.35
C PHE A 19 1.24 4.44 -8.84
N ALA A 20 2.45 4.69 -8.40
CA ALA A 20 3.59 3.89 -8.77
C ALA A 20 4.02 3.10 -7.56
N TYR A 21 4.00 1.80 -7.70
CA TYR A 21 4.61 0.95 -6.70
C TYR A 21 5.99 0.59 -7.22
N ALA A 22 6.94 0.37 -6.33
CA ALA A 22 8.25 -0.11 -6.70
C ALA A 22 8.10 -1.41 -7.47
N ASP A 23 7.18 -2.26 -7.02
CA ASP A 23 6.79 -3.46 -7.72
C ASP A 23 5.29 -3.49 -7.88
N GLN A 24 4.82 -4.33 -8.74
CA GLN A 24 3.40 -4.52 -8.94
C GLN A 24 2.90 -5.59 -7.99
N PRO A 25 1.76 -5.36 -7.32
CA PRO A 25 1.16 -6.41 -6.52
C PRO A 25 0.78 -7.59 -7.38
N GLY A 26 0.94 -8.78 -6.87
CA GLY A 26 0.48 -9.97 -7.56
C GLY A 26 -1.03 -10.05 -7.62
N ALA A 27 -1.55 -10.78 -8.60
CA ALA A 27 -3.00 -10.88 -8.78
C ALA A 27 -3.69 -11.56 -7.59
N ASP A 28 -2.97 -12.41 -6.88
CA ASP A 28 -3.52 -13.14 -5.74
C ASP A 28 -3.15 -12.54 -4.39
N TRP A 29 -2.60 -11.32 -4.40
CA TRP A 29 -2.25 -10.64 -3.16
C TRP A 29 -3.49 -10.04 -2.51
N MET A 30 -3.46 -9.94 -1.20
CA MET A 30 -4.43 -9.12 -0.48
C MET A 30 -4.24 -7.69 -0.95
N LYS A 31 -5.34 -6.96 -1.02
CA LYS A 31 -5.28 -5.56 -1.37
C LYS A 31 -4.74 -4.76 -0.20
N ALA A 32 -4.19 -3.59 -0.49
CA ALA A 32 -3.60 -2.75 0.56
C ALA A 32 -4.57 -2.47 1.69
N ASP A 33 -5.85 -2.19 1.36
CA ASP A 33 -6.84 -1.89 2.39
C ASP A 33 -7.16 -3.14 3.23
N GLN A 34 -7.09 -4.32 2.66
CA GLN A 34 -7.28 -5.55 3.43
C GLN A 34 -6.14 -5.77 4.41
N VAL A 35 -4.92 -5.45 3.98
CA VAL A 35 -3.75 -5.55 4.85
C VAL A 35 -3.91 -4.59 6.03
N THR A 36 -4.26 -3.35 5.77
CA THR A 36 -4.40 -2.37 6.86
C THR A 36 -5.55 -2.74 7.79
N GLN A 37 -6.62 -3.34 7.28
CA GLN A 37 -7.70 -3.81 8.13
C GLN A 37 -7.24 -4.93 9.07
N LYS A 38 -6.46 -5.87 8.55
CA LYS A 38 -5.93 -6.92 9.40
C LYS A 38 -5.01 -6.36 10.48
N LEU A 39 -4.18 -5.40 10.11
CA LEU A 39 -3.26 -4.81 11.07
C LEU A 39 -4.00 -3.95 12.09
N THR A 40 -5.07 -3.28 11.68
CA THR A 40 -5.90 -2.52 12.62
C THR A 40 -6.46 -3.47 13.69
N ALA A 41 -6.88 -4.65 13.28
CA ALA A 41 -7.39 -5.62 14.23
C ALA A 41 -6.32 -6.08 15.24
N LYS A 42 -5.07 -5.91 14.90
CA LYS A 42 -3.96 -6.24 15.79
C LYS A 42 -3.47 -5.05 16.62
N GLY A 43 -4.08 -3.88 16.43
CA GLY A 43 -3.75 -2.69 17.22
C GLY A 43 -2.90 -1.65 16.52
N TYR A 44 -2.54 -1.88 15.26
CA TYR A 44 -1.76 -0.90 14.52
C TYR A 44 -2.65 0.25 14.07
N THR A 45 -2.06 1.44 13.99
CA THR A 45 -2.75 2.66 13.56
C THR A 45 -1.81 3.52 12.73
N ASN A 46 -2.34 4.58 12.14
CA ASN A 46 -1.55 5.60 11.42
C ASN A 46 -0.69 5.01 10.32
N PHE A 47 -1.32 4.28 9.42
CA PHE A 47 -0.62 3.63 8.31
C PHE A 47 -0.12 4.65 7.30
N SER A 48 1.07 4.45 6.78
CA SER A 48 1.61 5.27 5.71
C SER A 48 2.59 4.47 4.87
N LYS A 49 2.94 5.04 3.72
CA LYS A 49 3.93 4.45 2.82
C LYS A 49 3.62 3.01 2.45
N VAL A 50 2.34 2.71 2.21
CA VAL A 50 1.92 1.36 1.85
C VAL A 50 2.30 1.11 0.40
N GLU A 51 3.18 0.17 0.16
CA GLU A 51 3.62 -0.12 -1.21
C GLU A 51 4.02 -1.57 -1.37
N ALA A 52 3.90 -2.05 -2.61
CA ALA A 52 4.36 -3.37 -2.97
C ALA A 52 5.86 -3.29 -3.28
N ASP A 53 6.63 -4.17 -2.70
CA ASP A 53 8.07 -4.16 -2.90
C ASP A 53 8.64 -5.55 -2.66
N ASP A 54 9.37 -6.06 -3.64
CA ASP A 54 10.14 -7.28 -3.49
C ASP A 54 9.32 -8.46 -2.96
N GLY A 55 8.13 -8.64 -3.49
CA GLY A 55 7.30 -9.81 -3.17
C GLY A 55 6.46 -9.70 -1.93
N HIS A 56 6.39 -8.52 -1.31
CA HIS A 56 5.59 -8.33 -0.11
C HIS A 56 5.04 -6.91 -0.04
N TRP A 57 4.16 -6.67 0.93
CA TRP A 57 3.72 -5.32 1.23
C TRP A 57 4.67 -4.71 2.26
N GLU A 58 5.09 -3.47 2.03
CA GLU A 58 5.84 -2.67 3.00
C GLU A 58 4.99 -1.51 3.43
N LEU A 59 5.06 -1.16 4.68
CA LEU A 59 4.33 -0.01 5.19
C LEU A 59 4.89 0.43 6.54
N GLU A 60 4.45 1.60 6.97
CA GLU A 60 4.76 2.08 8.31
C GLU A 60 3.48 2.18 9.10
N ALA A 61 3.54 1.90 10.37
CA ALA A 61 2.39 2.00 11.25
C ALA A 61 2.84 2.14 12.70
N ASP A 62 1.93 2.68 13.51
CA ASP A 62 2.19 2.82 14.94
C ASP A 62 1.59 1.64 15.69
N LEU A 63 2.30 1.18 16.70
CA LEU A 63 1.79 0.17 17.62
C LEU A 63 2.21 0.57 19.04
N LYS A 64 1.24 0.83 19.89
CA LYS A 64 1.51 1.19 21.28
C LYS A 64 2.49 2.36 21.41
N GLY A 65 2.31 3.34 20.55
CA GLY A 65 3.10 4.56 20.58
C GLY A 65 4.45 4.50 19.90
N VAL A 66 4.78 3.41 19.27
CA VAL A 66 6.05 3.24 18.57
C VAL A 66 5.77 3.06 17.09
N ARG A 67 6.51 3.77 16.27
CA ARG A 67 6.38 3.63 14.82
C ARG A 67 7.28 2.52 14.31
N TYR A 68 6.71 1.67 13.46
CA TYR A 68 7.42 0.53 12.92
C TYR A 68 7.40 0.53 11.41
N ASP A 69 8.48 0.00 10.83
CA ASP A 69 8.50 -0.39 9.44
C ASP A 69 8.12 -1.85 9.39
N LEU A 70 7.15 -2.19 8.58
CA LEU A 70 6.59 -3.53 8.54
C LEU A 70 6.69 -4.14 7.15
N HIS A 71 7.01 -5.42 7.11
CA HIS A 71 6.85 -6.23 5.91
C HIS A 71 5.72 -7.20 6.19
N VAL A 72 4.83 -7.36 5.23
CA VAL A 72 3.64 -8.18 5.41
C VAL A 72 3.52 -9.16 4.26
N ASP A 73 3.31 -10.41 4.59
CA ASP A 73 3.08 -11.45 3.60
C ASP A 73 1.80 -11.11 2.85
N PRO A 74 1.86 -10.98 1.52
CA PRO A 74 0.71 -10.49 0.77
C PRO A 74 -0.43 -11.50 0.67
N LYS A 75 -0.19 -12.75 0.96
CA LYS A 75 -1.24 -13.75 0.86
C LYS A 75 -1.90 -14.04 2.19
N SER A 76 -1.13 -14.02 3.26
CA SER A 76 -1.67 -14.32 4.59
C SER A 76 -1.97 -13.08 5.41
N GLY A 77 -1.32 -11.96 5.11
CA GLY A 77 -1.44 -10.76 5.91
C GLY A 77 -0.63 -10.81 7.21
N GLU A 78 0.27 -11.78 7.31
CA GLU A 78 1.12 -11.91 8.50
C GLU A 78 2.28 -10.94 8.43
N VAL A 79 2.62 -10.33 9.55
CA VAL A 79 3.81 -9.48 9.62
C VAL A 79 5.03 -10.39 9.65
N THR A 80 5.88 -10.25 8.64
CA THR A 80 7.08 -11.07 8.53
C THR A 80 8.33 -10.34 9.00
N LYS A 81 8.26 -9.02 9.10
CA LYS A 81 9.37 -8.23 9.61
C LYS A 81 8.80 -6.99 10.27
N SER A 82 9.33 -6.63 11.43
CA SER A 82 8.89 -5.46 12.16
C SER A 82 10.10 -4.83 12.80
N GLU A 83 10.40 -3.60 12.41
CA GLU A 83 11.54 -2.87 12.94
C GLU A 83 11.10 -1.48 13.35
N PRO A 84 11.55 -0.98 14.50
CA PRO A 84 11.23 0.39 14.87
C PRO A 84 11.78 1.36 13.83
N ASP A 85 10.96 2.33 13.48
CA ASP A 85 11.36 3.39 12.57
C ASP A 85 11.94 4.52 13.41
N ASN A 86 13.22 4.74 13.32
CA ASN A 86 13.91 5.69 14.16
C ASN A 86 14.19 7.03 13.50
N ASP A 87 13.55 7.30 12.40
CA ASP A 87 13.77 8.56 11.69
C ASP A 87 13.21 9.78 12.43
#